data_ca43f513d37f52bc6edd9668c5912e88
#
_entry.id   ca43f513d37f52bc6edd9668c5912e88
#
_cell.length_a   1.000
_cell.length_b   1.000
_cell.length_c   1.000
_cell.angle_alpha   90.00
_cell.angle_beta   90.00
_cell.angle_gamma   90.00
#
_symmetry.space_group_name_H-M   'P 1'
#
loop_
_entity.id
_entity.type
_entity.pdbx_description
1 polymer ?
#
loop_
_entity_poly.entity_id
_entity_poly.type
_entity_poly.pdbx_seq_one_letter_code
_entity_poly.pdbx_strand_id
1 'polypeptide(L)'
;KIEGFYAYTLRNYRVGKIDKALKLIDECIKIDNKNPYFFELKGQILFENGKIIESIPQFRKAIELNPGEKSFRLFLAKSLYHINEKTSYLESIKILWSYIKEDDFPYEAWHYLGLNYGKLKKPDFSSYALAEKYLLVNQIKNAKIHIQRVKRYTKDPVLKNKIMDLEKEILKRKSQ
;
A
#
# COMPACT_ATOMS: atom_id res chain seq x y z
N LYS A 1 -9.74 29.33 -11.73
CA LYS A 1 -8.92 28.82 -12.87
C LYS A 1 -8.32 27.44 -12.55
N ILE A 2 -7.75 27.23 -11.37
CA ILE A 2 -7.13 25.96 -10.96
C ILE A 2 -8.16 24.83 -10.77
N GLU A 3 -9.31 25.13 -10.17
CA GLU A 3 -10.43 24.20 -9.98
C GLU A 3 -10.94 23.63 -11.31
N GLY A 4 -10.98 24.47 -12.35
CA GLY A 4 -11.33 24.03 -13.70
C GLY A 4 -10.32 23.02 -14.26
N PHE A 5 -9.03 23.30 -14.16
CA PHE A 5 -7.99 22.35 -14.61
C PHE A 5 -8.05 21.02 -13.85
N TYR A 6 -8.25 21.05 -12.53
CA TYR A 6 -8.37 19.85 -11.72
C TYR A 6 -9.60 19.01 -12.11
N ALA A 7 -10.76 19.64 -12.26
CA ALA A 7 -11.99 18.98 -12.72
C ALA A 7 -11.82 18.36 -14.12
N TYR A 8 -11.16 19.08 -15.05
CA TYR A 8 -10.84 18.56 -16.38
C TYR A 8 -9.83 17.41 -16.33
N THR A 9 -8.86 17.44 -15.41
CA THR A 9 -7.93 16.33 -15.17
C THR A 9 -8.70 15.07 -14.82
N LEU A 10 -9.54 15.13 -13.78
CA LEU A 10 -10.33 14.00 -13.32
C LEU A 10 -11.27 13.45 -14.41
N ARG A 11 -11.94 14.34 -15.16
CA ARG A 11 -12.79 13.93 -16.28
C ARG A 11 -12.00 13.19 -17.37
N ASN A 12 -10.86 13.73 -17.80
CA ASN A 12 -10.06 13.11 -18.85
C ASN A 12 -9.46 11.78 -18.39
N TYR A 13 -9.03 11.71 -17.14
CA TYR A 13 -8.55 10.47 -16.52
C TYR A 13 -9.64 9.39 -16.53
N ARG A 14 -10.84 9.70 -16.04
CA ARG A 14 -11.97 8.74 -16.00
C ARG A 14 -12.39 8.21 -17.37
N VAL A 15 -12.22 8.97 -18.43
CA VAL A 15 -12.54 8.53 -19.81
C VAL A 15 -11.31 7.98 -20.56
N GLY A 16 -10.21 7.72 -19.86
CA GLY A 16 -9.01 7.09 -20.42
C GLY A 16 -8.13 7.99 -21.28
N LYS A 17 -8.35 9.30 -21.29
CA LYS A 17 -7.51 10.27 -22.02
C LYS A 17 -6.29 10.67 -21.18
N ILE A 18 -5.39 9.70 -20.96
CA ILE A 18 -4.31 9.79 -19.99
C ILE A 18 -3.32 10.91 -20.27
N ASP A 19 -2.84 11.05 -21.53
CA ASP A 19 -1.89 12.11 -21.89
C ASP A 19 -2.47 13.52 -21.66
N LYS A 20 -3.79 13.68 -21.93
CA LYS A 20 -4.47 14.94 -21.67
C LYS A 20 -4.62 15.18 -20.17
N ALA A 21 -4.95 14.15 -19.38
CA ALA A 21 -5.04 14.27 -17.93
C ALA A 21 -3.67 14.66 -17.32
N LEU A 22 -2.57 14.05 -17.78
CA LEU A 22 -1.22 14.38 -17.34
C LEU A 22 -0.83 15.83 -17.67
N LYS A 23 -1.15 16.30 -18.87
CA LYS A 23 -0.92 17.72 -19.22
C LYS A 23 -1.70 18.68 -18.33
N LEU A 24 -2.96 18.37 -18.04
CA LEU A 24 -3.81 19.22 -17.20
C LEU A 24 -3.35 19.25 -15.74
N ILE A 25 -2.93 18.11 -15.16
CA ILE A 25 -2.41 18.10 -13.80
C ILE A 25 -1.07 18.84 -13.71
N ASP A 26 -0.25 18.81 -14.76
CA ASP A 26 0.97 19.61 -14.83
C ASP A 26 0.68 21.12 -14.80
N GLU A 27 -0.40 21.58 -15.45
CA GLU A 27 -0.84 22.97 -15.35
C GLU A 27 -1.31 23.32 -13.92
N CYS A 28 -2.01 22.41 -13.23
CA CYS A 28 -2.35 22.60 -11.83
C CYS A 28 -1.10 22.77 -10.95
N ILE A 29 -0.10 21.90 -11.13
CA ILE A 29 1.18 21.94 -10.39
C ILE A 29 1.95 23.24 -10.68
N LYS A 30 1.94 23.74 -11.91
CA LYS A 30 2.57 25.03 -12.25
C LYS A 30 1.91 26.21 -11.53
N ILE A 31 0.58 26.17 -11.35
CA ILE A 31 -0.16 27.24 -10.68
C ILE A 31 0.03 27.17 -9.16
N ASP A 32 0.02 25.98 -8.59
CA ASP A 32 0.19 25.74 -7.15
C ASP A 32 1.05 24.48 -6.92
N ASN A 33 2.35 24.69 -6.80
CA ASN A 33 3.33 23.63 -6.57
C ASN A 33 3.45 23.20 -5.10
N LYS A 34 2.61 23.75 -4.21
CA LYS A 34 2.58 23.39 -2.79
C LYS A 34 1.38 22.51 -2.43
N ASN A 35 0.49 22.24 -3.38
CA ASN A 35 -0.66 21.37 -3.14
C ASN A 35 -0.25 19.88 -3.28
N PRO A 36 -0.20 19.11 -2.20
CA PRO A 36 0.24 17.71 -2.23
C PRO A 36 -0.67 16.81 -3.07
N TYR A 37 -1.96 17.13 -3.14
CA TYR A 37 -2.95 16.31 -3.85
C TYR A 37 -2.79 16.36 -5.38
N PHE A 38 -2.14 17.38 -5.93
CA PHE A 38 -1.83 17.41 -7.36
C PHE A 38 -0.73 16.42 -7.71
N PHE A 39 0.27 16.30 -6.85
CA PHE A 39 1.33 15.30 -7.00
C PHE A 39 0.79 13.89 -6.78
N GLU A 40 -0.05 13.70 -5.76
CA GLU A 40 -0.71 12.42 -5.51
C GLU A 40 -1.54 11.98 -6.73
N LEU A 41 -2.41 12.84 -7.26
CA LEU A 41 -3.23 12.53 -8.44
C LEU A 41 -2.36 12.23 -9.67
N LYS A 42 -1.29 13.00 -9.90
CA LYS A 42 -0.34 12.72 -10.98
C LYS A 42 0.33 11.35 -10.79
N GLY A 43 0.78 11.07 -9.57
CA GLY A 43 1.37 9.78 -9.21
C GLY A 43 0.39 8.62 -9.45
N GLN A 44 -0.88 8.78 -9.07
CA GLN A 44 -1.91 7.78 -9.26
C GLN A 44 -2.19 7.53 -10.76
N ILE A 45 -2.36 8.59 -11.56
CA ILE A 45 -2.54 8.47 -13.01
C ILE A 45 -1.36 7.71 -13.64
N LEU A 46 -0.13 8.04 -13.27
CA LEU A 46 1.07 7.36 -13.76
C LEU A 46 1.11 5.88 -13.34
N PHE A 47 0.87 5.60 -12.06
CA PHE A 47 0.87 4.25 -11.50
C PHE A 47 -0.15 3.35 -12.19
N GLU A 48 -1.40 3.78 -12.31
CA GLU A 48 -2.48 2.98 -12.91
C GLU A 48 -2.30 2.75 -14.41
N ASN A 49 -1.47 3.58 -15.07
CA ASN A 49 -1.12 3.41 -16.49
C ASN A 49 0.26 2.78 -16.72
N GLY A 50 0.79 2.06 -15.73
CA GLY A 50 2.01 1.27 -15.83
C GLY A 50 3.32 2.09 -15.81
N LYS A 51 3.24 3.42 -15.65
CA LYS A 51 4.41 4.32 -15.54
C LYS A 51 4.92 4.37 -14.09
N ILE A 52 5.27 3.19 -13.57
CA ILE A 52 5.56 2.99 -12.14
C ILE A 52 6.76 3.85 -11.68
N ILE A 53 7.86 3.84 -12.45
CA ILE A 53 9.08 4.59 -12.10
C ILE A 53 8.77 6.09 -12.00
N GLU A 54 7.98 6.62 -12.93
CA GLU A 54 7.59 8.03 -12.98
C GLU A 54 6.62 8.41 -11.83
N SER A 55 5.85 7.47 -11.29
CA SER A 55 4.91 7.72 -10.19
C SER A 55 5.62 7.97 -8.85
N ILE A 56 6.75 7.31 -8.59
CA ILE A 56 7.46 7.36 -7.32
C ILE A 56 7.85 8.78 -6.89
N PRO A 57 8.52 9.60 -7.73
CA PRO A 57 8.87 10.97 -7.34
C PRO A 57 7.63 11.83 -7.05
N GLN A 58 6.49 11.54 -7.67
CA GLN A 58 5.25 12.27 -7.40
C GLN A 58 4.72 11.96 -5.99
N PHE A 59 4.65 10.68 -5.61
CA PHE A 59 4.24 10.31 -4.26
C PHE A 59 5.23 10.80 -3.19
N ARG A 60 6.53 10.75 -3.46
CA ARG A 60 7.54 11.32 -2.55
C ARG A 60 7.33 12.83 -2.34
N LYS A 61 7.01 13.57 -3.40
CA LYS A 61 6.72 15.00 -3.31
C LYS A 61 5.43 15.28 -2.54
N ALA A 62 4.38 14.49 -2.75
CA ALA A 62 3.15 14.59 -1.97
C ALA A 62 3.40 14.38 -0.47
N ILE A 63 4.20 13.35 -0.10
CA ILE A 63 4.59 13.07 1.29
C ILE A 63 5.42 14.21 1.89
N GLU A 64 6.36 14.76 1.13
CA GLU A 64 7.17 15.93 1.57
C GLU A 64 6.29 17.11 1.93
N LEU A 65 5.26 17.39 1.10
CA LEU A 65 4.35 18.53 1.28
C LEU A 65 3.32 18.29 2.39
N ASN A 66 2.87 17.05 2.59
CA ASN A 66 1.95 16.68 3.67
C ASN A 66 2.30 15.29 4.25
N PRO A 67 3.24 15.22 5.20
CA PRO A 67 3.65 13.96 5.82
C PRO A 67 2.55 13.26 6.62
N GLY A 68 1.53 14.00 7.06
CA GLY A 68 0.41 13.47 7.84
C GLY A 68 -0.59 12.66 7.04
N GLU A 69 -0.62 12.80 5.71
CA GLU A 69 -1.55 12.06 4.85
C GLU A 69 -1.02 10.65 4.57
N LYS A 70 -1.58 9.68 5.28
CA LYS A 70 -1.12 8.29 5.22
C LYS A 70 -1.34 7.62 3.86
N SER A 71 -2.36 8.02 3.09
CA SER A 71 -2.66 7.44 1.79
C SER A 71 -1.50 7.58 0.80
N PHE A 72 -0.76 8.70 0.84
CA PHE A 72 0.40 8.92 -0.04
C PHE A 72 1.50 7.88 0.20
N ARG A 73 1.70 7.48 1.48
CA ARG A 73 2.68 6.44 1.84
C ARG A 73 2.26 5.06 1.33
N LEU A 74 0.97 4.75 1.36
CA LEU A 74 0.47 3.50 0.82
C LEU A 74 0.70 3.41 -0.70
N PHE A 75 0.40 4.47 -1.45
CA PHE A 75 0.67 4.52 -2.89
C PHE A 75 2.17 4.40 -3.22
N LEU A 76 3.03 5.08 -2.45
CA LEU A 76 4.48 4.92 -2.61
C LEU A 76 4.92 3.47 -2.39
N ALA A 77 4.45 2.83 -1.32
CA ALA A 77 4.78 1.44 -1.02
C ALA A 77 4.31 0.47 -2.11
N LYS A 78 3.11 0.69 -2.67
CA LYS A 78 2.58 -0.06 -3.81
C LYS A 78 3.47 0.12 -5.05
N SER A 79 3.87 1.34 -5.36
CA SER A 79 4.76 1.64 -6.49
C SER A 79 6.13 0.96 -6.33
N LEU A 80 6.72 1.04 -5.14
CA LEU A 80 8.00 0.39 -4.84
C LEU A 80 7.96 -1.13 -5.00
N TYR A 81 6.86 -1.78 -4.64
CA TYR A 81 6.68 -3.22 -4.88
C TYR A 81 6.81 -3.57 -6.37
N HIS A 82 6.27 -2.74 -7.26
CA HIS A 82 6.28 -2.99 -8.71
C HIS A 82 7.61 -2.69 -9.39
N ILE A 83 8.58 -2.08 -8.71
CA ILE A 83 9.96 -1.90 -9.24
C ILE A 83 10.69 -3.23 -9.39
N ASN A 84 10.29 -4.25 -8.61
CA ASN A 84 10.85 -5.59 -8.66
C ASN A 84 12.35 -5.68 -8.29
N GLU A 85 12.79 -4.85 -7.34
CA GLU A 85 14.15 -4.82 -6.80
C GLU A 85 14.16 -5.06 -5.29
N LYS A 86 15.20 -5.71 -4.77
CA LYS A 86 15.33 -6.04 -3.35
C LYS A 86 15.28 -4.81 -2.45
N THR A 87 15.95 -3.74 -2.83
CA THR A 87 15.99 -2.47 -2.09
C THR A 87 14.61 -1.83 -2.02
N SER A 88 13.87 -1.85 -3.11
CA SER A 88 12.50 -1.32 -3.19
C SER A 88 11.52 -2.14 -2.35
N TYR A 89 11.65 -3.47 -2.32
CA TYR A 89 10.85 -4.30 -1.41
C TYR A 89 11.12 -3.99 0.06
N LEU A 90 12.38 -3.77 0.45
CA LEU A 90 12.72 -3.43 1.83
C LEU A 90 12.19 -2.05 2.24
N GLU A 91 12.28 -1.06 1.36
CA GLU A 91 11.69 0.25 1.58
C GLU A 91 10.16 0.18 1.70
N SER A 92 9.51 -0.52 0.78
CA SER A 92 8.06 -0.76 0.82
C SER A 92 7.62 -1.39 2.14
N ILE A 93 8.31 -2.44 2.61
CA ILE A 93 8.05 -3.10 3.89
C ILE A 93 8.12 -2.11 5.06
N LYS A 94 9.15 -1.27 5.11
CA LYS A 94 9.31 -0.26 6.16
C LYS A 94 8.13 0.72 6.20
N ILE A 95 7.71 1.20 5.04
CA ILE A 95 6.57 2.12 4.89
C ILE A 95 5.28 1.42 5.33
N LEU A 96 5.04 0.19 4.88
CA LEU A 96 3.83 -0.57 5.20
C LEU A 96 3.69 -0.88 6.69
N TRP A 97 4.79 -1.21 7.37
CA TRP A 97 4.77 -1.39 8.83
C TRP A 97 4.42 -0.11 9.59
N SER A 98 4.89 1.06 9.13
CA SER A 98 4.49 2.35 9.70
C SER A 98 3.00 2.61 9.46
N TYR A 99 2.53 2.40 8.23
CA TYR A 99 1.14 2.59 7.85
C TYR A 99 0.17 1.73 8.68
N ILE A 100 0.48 0.43 8.87
CA ILE A 100 -0.35 -0.51 9.63
C ILE A 100 -0.59 -0.06 11.08
N LYS A 101 0.36 0.64 11.69
CA LYS A 101 0.21 1.15 13.07
C LYS A 101 -0.74 2.34 13.18
N GLU A 102 -1.00 3.02 12.09
CA GLU A 102 -1.75 4.28 12.03
C GLU A 102 -3.14 4.12 11.40
N ASP A 103 -3.43 2.95 10.81
CA ASP A 103 -4.68 2.71 10.10
C ASP A 103 -5.52 1.65 10.80
N ASP A 104 -6.82 1.94 11.00
CA ASP A 104 -7.77 1.03 11.66
C ASP A 104 -8.15 -0.18 10.78
N PHE A 105 -8.03 -0.05 9.46
CA PHE A 105 -8.35 -1.11 8.51
C PHE A 105 -7.28 -1.27 7.42
N PRO A 106 -6.02 -1.64 7.76
CA PRO A 106 -4.88 -1.66 6.86
C PRO A 106 -4.87 -2.87 5.91
N TYR A 107 -5.99 -3.19 5.26
CA TYR A 107 -6.15 -4.38 4.42
C TYR A 107 -5.17 -4.43 3.25
N GLU A 108 -5.03 -3.33 2.50
CA GLU A 108 -4.08 -3.26 1.39
C GLU A 108 -2.63 -3.30 1.86
N ALA A 109 -2.34 -2.68 2.99
CA ALA A 109 -0.99 -2.69 3.54
C ALA A 109 -0.56 -4.11 3.93
N TRP A 110 -1.41 -4.88 4.59
CA TRP A 110 -1.15 -6.29 4.89
C TRP A 110 -0.98 -7.12 3.61
N HIS A 111 -1.79 -6.85 2.59
CA HIS A 111 -1.67 -7.53 1.30
C HIS A 111 -0.29 -7.30 0.66
N TYR A 112 0.11 -6.04 0.50
CA TYR A 112 1.39 -5.70 -0.10
C TYR A 112 2.59 -6.10 0.77
N LEU A 113 2.44 -6.10 2.09
CA LEU A 113 3.46 -6.64 3.00
C LEU A 113 3.70 -8.13 2.75
N GLY A 114 2.63 -8.91 2.61
CA GLY A 114 2.71 -10.32 2.25
C GLY A 114 3.40 -10.56 0.90
N LEU A 115 3.06 -9.76 -0.12
CA LEU A 115 3.68 -9.82 -1.44
C LEU A 115 5.19 -9.51 -1.40
N ASN A 116 5.59 -8.42 -0.71
CA ASN A 116 6.99 -8.03 -0.57
C ASN A 116 7.82 -9.13 0.12
N TYR A 117 7.32 -9.71 1.23
CA TYR A 117 8.00 -10.82 1.90
C TYR A 117 8.09 -12.07 1.01
N GLY A 118 7.06 -12.34 0.20
CA GLY A 118 7.09 -13.42 -0.77
C GLY A 118 8.21 -13.24 -1.79
N LYS A 119 8.38 -12.04 -2.34
CA LYS A 119 9.49 -11.69 -3.25
C LYS A 119 10.86 -11.84 -2.60
N LEU A 120 10.97 -11.55 -1.31
CA LEU A 120 12.19 -11.72 -0.54
C LEU A 120 12.44 -13.17 -0.06
N LYS A 121 11.60 -14.13 -0.49
CA LYS A 121 11.69 -15.55 -0.09
C LYS A 121 11.61 -15.75 1.44
N LYS A 122 10.75 -14.96 2.10
CA LYS A 122 10.42 -15.07 3.53
C LYS A 122 8.97 -15.57 3.69
N PRO A 123 8.72 -16.89 3.50
CA PRO A 123 7.35 -17.44 3.42
C PRO A 123 6.59 -17.36 4.74
N ASP A 124 7.28 -17.36 5.87
CA ASP A 124 6.70 -17.21 7.21
C ASP A 124 6.15 -15.80 7.43
N PHE A 125 6.94 -14.78 7.17
CA PHE A 125 6.50 -13.37 7.24
C PHE A 125 5.41 -13.06 6.21
N SER A 126 5.52 -13.59 4.99
CA SER A 126 4.50 -13.47 3.96
C SER A 126 3.17 -14.06 4.44
N SER A 127 3.20 -15.28 4.98
CA SER A 127 2.00 -15.95 5.49
C SER A 127 1.42 -15.23 6.71
N TYR A 128 2.25 -14.69 7.61
CA TYR A 128 1.78 -13.90 8.73
C TYR A 128 0.98 -12.67 8.25
N ALA A 129 1.53 -11.90 7.33
CA ALA A 129 0.84 -10.73 6.78
C ALA A 129 -0.49 -11.09 6.10
N LEU A 130 -0.55 -12.21 5.38
CA LEU A 130 -1.78 -12.69 4.76
C LEU A 130 -2.79 -13.21 5.79
N ALA A 131 -2.35 -13.81 6.90
CA ALA A 131 -3.25 -14.18 8.01
C ALA A 131 -3.94 -12.95 8.61
N GLU A 132 -3.18 -11.90 8.92
CA GLU A 132 -3.72 -10.61 9.39
C GLU A 132 -4.74 -10.02 8.41
N LYS A 133 -4.37 -9.96 7.12
CA LYS A 133 -5.27 -9.49 6.05
C LYS A 133 -6.61 -10.22 6.05
N TYR A 134 -6.58 -11.56 6.13
CA TYR A 134 -7.80 -12.37 6.08
C TYR A 134 -8.63 -12.24 7.36
N LEU A 135 -8.00 -12.01 8.51
CA LEU A 135 -8.72 -11.73 9.75
C LEU A 135 -9.47 -10.41 9.73
N LEU A 136 -8.91 -9.36 9.11
CA LEU A 136 -9.60 -8.07 8.95
C LEU A 136 -10.96 -8.22 8.24
N VAL A 137 -11.06 -9.11 7.28
CA VAL A 137 -12.30 -9.36 6.51
C VAL A 137 -13.05 -10.60 6.97
N ASN A 138 -12.78 -11.07 8.17
CA ASN A 138 -13.42 -12.23 8.81
C ASN A 138 -13.36 -13.54 7.99
N GLN A 139 -12.35 -13.68 7.12
CA GLN A 139 -12.11 -14.91 6.36
C GLN A 139 -11.29 -15.92 7.18
N ILE A 140 -11.90 -16.42 8.26
CA ILE A 140 -11.24 -17.26 9.28
C ILE A 140 -10.59 -18.51 8.68
N LYS A 141 -11.22 -19.16 7.70
CA LYS A 141 -10.66 -20.36 7.05
C LYS A 141 -9.32 -20.04 6.37
N ASN A 142 -9.28 -18.96 5.60
CA ASN A 142 -8.06 -18.52 4.91
C ASN A 142 -6.97 -18.10 5.89
N ALA A 143 -7.34 -17.35 6.94
CA ALA A 143 -6.40 -16.97 8.00
C ALA A 143 -5.74 -18.21 8.64
N LYS A 144 -6.51 -19.23 8.99
CA LYS A 144 -5.98 -20.48 9.57
C LYS A 144 -5.00 -21.21 8.66
N ILE A 145 -5.24 -21.24 7.35
CA ILE A 145 -4.30 -21.84 6.38
C ILE A 145 -2.93 -21.14 6.48
N HIS A 146 -2.95 -19.80 6.50
CA HIS A 146 -1.72 -19.01 6.60
C HIS A 146 -1.05 -19.13 7.97
N ILE A 147 -1.80 -19.18 9.07
CA ILE A 147 -1.28 -19.47 10.41
C ILE A 147 -0.53 -20.81 10.44
N GLN A 148 -1.11 -21.87 9.87
CA GLN A 148 -0.44 -23.17 9.81
C GLN A 148 0.85 -23.14 8.98
N ARG A 149 0.89 -22.35 7.90
CA ARG A 149 2.12 -22.14 7.13
C ARG A 149 3.20 -21.44 7.95
N VAL A 150 2.85 -20.40 8.72
CA VAL A 150 3.81 -19.76 9.63
C VAL A 150 4.37 -20.78 10.62
N LYS A 151 3.52 -21.54 11.31
CA LYS A 151 3.93 -22.56 12.27
C LYS A 151 4.91 -23.57 11.68
N ARG A 152 4.74 -23.94 10.41
CA ARG A 152 5.60 -24.89 9.72
C ARG A 152 6.99 -24.34 9.40
N TYR A 153 7.08 -23.07 9.04
CA TYR A 153 8.33 -22.51 8.48
C TYR A 153 9.10 -21.63 9.45
N THR A 154 8.40 -21.00 10.42
CA THR A 154 9.07 -20.01 11.27
C THR A 154 9.91 -20.63 12.38
N LYS A 155 11.11 -20.08 12.54
CA LYS A 155 11.97 -20.27 13.71
C LYS A 155 12.01 -18.99 14.58
N ASP A 156 11.43 -17.88 14.10
CA ASP A 156 11.42 -16.60 14.77
C ASP A 156 10.45 -16.62 15.98
N PRO A 157 10.96 -16.40 17.22
CA PRO A 157 10.13 -16.44 18.41
C PRO A 157 9.10 -15.29 18.46
N VAL A 158 9.41 -14.14 17.90
CA VAL A 158 8.49 -13.01 17.83
C VAL A 158 7.30 -13.36 16.94
N LEU A 159 7.56 -13.98 15.81
CA LEU A 159 6.52 -14.39 14.88
C LEU A 159 5.65 -15.52 15.47
N LYS A 160 6.24 -16.44 16.24
CA LYS A 160 5.48 -17.45 16.98
C LYS A 160 4.51 -16.84 17.98
N ASN A 161 4.93 -15.84 18.74
CA ASN A 161 4.06 -15.14 19.69
C ASN A 161 2.91 -14.42 18.96
N LYS A 162 3.19 -13.72 17.87
CA LYS A 162 2.16 -13.07 17.05
C LYS A 162 1.10 -14.06 16.54
N ILE A 163 1.51 -15.23 16.10
CA ILE A 163 0.59 -16.30 15.67
C ILE A 163 -0.29 -16.80 16.82
N MET A 164 0.27 -16.96 18.01
CA MET A 164 -0.51 -17.34 19.20
C MET A 164 -1.61 -16.30 19.51
N ASP A 165 -1.30 -15.02 19.35
CA ASP A 165 -2.28 -13.95 19.56
C ASP A 165 -3.40 -13.98 18.51
N LEU A 166 -3.07 -14.24 17.24
CA LEU A 166 -4.09 -14.43 16.20
C LEU A 166 -4.98 -15.66 16.46
N GLU A 167 -4.42 -16.75 16.96
CA GLU A 167 -5.21 -17.94 17.33
C GLU A 167 -6.18 -17.65 18.48
N LYS A 168 -5.74 -16.92 19.52
CA LYS A 168 -6.60 -16.46 20.61
C LYS A 168 -7.73 -15.55 20.10
N GLU A 169 -7.43 -14.65 19.19
CA GLU A 169 -8.43 -13.77 18.58
C GLU A 169 -9.49 -14.56 17.81
N ILE A 170 -9.07 -15.56 17.01
CA ILE A 170 -10.00 -16.45 16.29
C ILE A 170 -10.91 -17.21 17.26
N LEU A 171 -10.38 -17.66 18.40
CA LEU A 171 -11.19 -18.35 19.41
C LEU A 171 -12.24 -17.42 20.03
N LYS A 172 -11.88 -16.19 20.36
CA LYS A 172 -12.80 -15.18 20.87
C LYS A 172 -13.94 -14.87 19.91
N ARG A 173 -13.65 -14.74 18.61
CA ARG A 173 -14.65 -14.48 17.56
C ARG A 173 -15.66 -15.63 17.37
N LYS A 174 -15.32 -16.85 17.77
CA LYS A 174 -16.21 -18.02 17.70
C LYS A 174 -17.17 -18.13 18.90
N SER A 175 -16.83 -17.49 20.01
CA SER A 175 -17.62 -17.51 21.26
C SER A 175 -18.61 -16.35 21.37
N GLN A 176 -18.65 -15.49 20.37
CA GLN A 176 -19.64 -14.42 20.17
C GLN A 176 -20.67 -14.83 19.12
#